data_a1786512b23356bfd8445c842190b849
#
_entry.id   a1786512b23356bfd8445c842190b849
#
_cell.length_a   1.000
_cell.length_b   1.000
_cell.length_c   1.000
_cell.angle_alpha   90.00
_cell.angle_beta   90.00
_cell.angle_gamma   90.00
#
_symmetry.space_group_name_H-M   'P 1'
#
loop_
_entity.id
_entity.type
_entity.pdbx_description
1 polymer ?
#
loop_
_entity_poly.entity_id
_entity_poly.type
_entity_poly.pdbx_seq_one_letter_code
_entity_poly.pdbx_strand_id
1 'polypeptide(L)'
;LATDSPLLREIARLRELTFRSVGEGTGRRLDTDVYDSWYDHIVLWDAAAGEVAGAYRIADCARVLAERGPDGLYTRSLFELDGRLLPAIECSAELGRSFVQPRYRNTRSLDWLWQGIGAWLRVHPQVRPLYGPVSISAELPLVAREQIVGYYDRYFGGDRDLARPYHPFRY
;
A
#
# COMPACT_ATOMS: atom_id res chain seq x y z
N LEU A 1 2.94 -1.49 -15.14
CA LEU A 1 3.95 -2.43 -15.64
C LEU A 1 3.25 -3.68 -16.18
N ALA A 2 3.78 -4.30 -17.25
CA ALA A 2 3.29 -5.60 -17.68
C ALA A 2 3.59 -6.67 -16.60
N THR A 3 2.70 -7.65 -16.45
CA THR A 3 2.80 -8.68 -15.39
C THR A 3 4.05 -9.57 -15.51
N ASP A 4 4.64 -9.64 -16.70
CA ASP A 4 5.89 -10.38 -17.02
C ASP A 4 7.13 -9.48 -17.04
N SER A 5 6.99 -8.19 -16.71
CA SER A 5 8.09 -7.23 -16.69
C SER A 5 9.20 -7.68 -15.74
N PRO A 6 10.48 -7.70 -16.18
CA PRO A 6 11.61 -7.95 -15.29
C PRO A 6 11.66 -6.99 -14.10
N LEU A 7 11.27 -5.72 -14.32
CA LEU A 7 11.22 -4.72 -13.26
C LEU A 7 10.17 -5.08 -12.21
N LEU A 8 8.97 -5.51 -12.62
CA LEU A 8 7.93 -5.93 -11.67
C LEU A 8 8.37 -7.17 -10.87
N ARG A 9 9.04 -8.11 -11.52
CA ARG A 9 9.59 -9.29 -10.84
C ARG A 9 10.64 -8.91 -9.79
N GLU A 10 11.51 -7.94 -10.09
CA GLU A 10 12.50 -7.44 -9.14
C GLU A 10 11.84 -6.68 -7.98
N ILE A 11 10.87 -5.82 -8.25
CA ILE A 11 10.05 -5.17 -7.23
C ILE A 11 9.40 -6.21 -6.30
N ALA A 12 8.79 -7.24 -6.86
CA ALA A 12 8.12 -8.29 -6.09
C ALA A 12 9.10 -9.13 -5.24
N ARG A 13 10.31 -9.37 -5.75
CA ARG A 13 11.38 -10.05 -5.01
C ARG A 13 11.85 -9.21 -3.82
N LEU A 14 12.12 -7.93 -4.04
CA LEU A 14 12.58 -7.00 -3.00
C LEU A 14 11.50 -6.74 -1.96
N ARG A 15 10.24 -6.65 -2.40
CA ARG A 15 9.07 -6.51 -1.55
C ARG A 15 8.94 -7.71 -0.59
N GLU A 16 9.01 -8.94 -1.11
CA GLU A 16 9.01 -10.14 -0.28
C GLU A 16 10.15 -10.16 0.73
N LEU A 17 11.38 -9.87 0.31
CA LEU A 17 12.54 -9.83 1.20
C LEU A 17 12.37 -8.80 2.31
N THR A 18 11.87 -7.61 1.95
CA THR A 18 11.69 -6.51 2.90
C THR A 18 10.57 -6.80 3.90
N PHE A 19 9.43 -7.30 3.43
CA PHE A 19 8.31 -7.65 4.31
C PHE A 19 8.62 -8.86 5.19
N ARG A 20 9.34 -9.85 4.66
CA ARG A 20 9.79 -10.99 5.47
C ARG A 20 10.69 -10.56 6.62
N SER A 21 11.53 -9.55 6.43
CA SER A 21 12.42 -9.03 7.49
C SER A 21 11.68 -8.36 8.66
N VAL A 22 10.37 -8.13 8.53
CA VAL A 22 9.50 -7.55 9.56
C VAL A 22 8.29 -8.45 9.89
N GLY A 23 8.38 -9.74 9.52
CA GLY A 23 7.33 -10.72 9.83
C GLY A 23 6.09 -10.66 8.94
N GLU A 24 6.10 -9.86 7.86
CA GLU A 24 4.95 -9.62 6.98
C GLU A 24 5.09 -10.26 5.58
N GLY A 25 6.13 -11.06 5.37
CA GLY A 25 6.36 -11.74 4.10
C GLY A 25 5.31 -12.81 3.79
N THR A 26 5.06 -13.04 2.50
CA THR A 26 4.12 -14.07 2.03
C THR A 26 4.66 -15.49 2.14
N GLY A 27 5.96 -15.67 2.39
CA GLY A 27 6.68 -16.95 2.35
C GLY A 27 6.98 -17.46 0.94
N ARG A 28 6.57 -16.72 -0.11
CA ARG A 28 6.80 -17.05 -1.52
C ARG A 28 8.14 -16.47 -1.99
N ARG A 29 8.56 -16.84 -3.20
CA ARG A 29 9.77 -16.25 -3.82
C ARG A 29 9.54 -14.80 -4.25
N LEU A 30 8.31 -14.45 -4.59
CA LEU A 30 7.87 -13.15 -5.07
C LEU A 30 6.56 -12.78 -4.37
N ASP A 31 6.48 -11.57 -3.84
CA ASP A 31 5.23 -10.99 -3.35
C ASP A 31 4.49 -10.33 -4.53
N THR A 32 3.74 -11.14 -5.26
CA THR A 32 2.86 -10.71 -6.35
C THR A 32 1.43 -11.03 -6.03
N ASP A 33 0.54 -10.15 -6.45
CA ASP A 33 -0.91 -10.38 -6.43
C ASP A 33 -1.56 -9.90 -7.75
N VAL A 34 -2.84 -10.12 -7.91
CA VAL A 34 -3.58 -9.75 -9.11
C VAL A 34 -3.59 -8.23 -9.34
N TYR A 35 -3.55 -7.45 -8.26
CA TYR A 35 -3.59 -5.97 -8.30
C TYR A 35 -2.36 -5.36 -8.97
N ASP A 36 -1.23 -6.06 -8.98
CA ASP A 36 -0.01 -5.60 -9.65
C ASP A 36 -0.21 -5.39 -11.17
N SER A 37 -1.26 -5.98 -11.75
CA SER A 37 -1.55 -5.88 -13.19
C SER A 37 -2.28 -4.60 -13.61
N TRP A 38 -2.93 -3.89 -12.67
CA TRP A 38 -3.68 -2.65 -12.99
C TRP A 38 -3.39 -1.47 -12.07
N TYR A 39 -2.60 -1.67 -11.01
CA TYR A 39 -2.05 -0.58 -10.23
C TYR A 39 -0.79 -0.03 -10.87
N ASP A 40 -0.55 1.26 -10.67
CA ASP A 40 0.70 1.89 -11.04
C ASP A 40 1.78 1.60 -9.98
N HIS A 41 3.05 1.65 -10.39
CA HIS A 41 4.18 1.47 -9.52
C HIS A 41 5.07 2.70 -9.55
N ILE A 42 5.23 3.34 -8.39
CA ILE A 42 6.22 4.40 -8.18
C ILE A 42 7.50 3.70 -7.76
N VAL A 43 8.55 3.86 -8.54
CA VAL A 43 9.82 3.16 -8.34
C VAL A 43 10.93 4.16 -8.05
N LEU A 44 11.61 3.99 -6.94
CA LEU A 44 12.86 4.69 -6.65
C LEU A 44 14.01 3.88 -7.22
N TRP A 45 14.66 4.44 -8.23
CA TRP A 45 15.78 3.83 -8.95
C TRP A 45 17.11 4.47 -8.56
N ASP A 46 18.07 3.66 -8.13
CA ASP A 46 19.46 4.10 -7.96
C ASP A 46 20.21 3.91 -9.28
N ALA A 47 20.43 5.01 -10.01
CA ALA A 47 21.09 4.96 -11.31
C ALA A 47 22.58 4.59 -11.20
N ALA A 48 23.25 4.89 -10.09
CA ALA A 48 24.65 4.56 -9.89
C ALA A 48 24.85 3.06 -9.60
N ALA A 49 23.94 2.47 -8.84
CA ALA A 49 23.97 1.04 -8.53
C ALA A 49 23.23 0.19 -9.58
N GLY A 50 22.38 0.81 -10.42
CA GLY A 50 21.58 0.10 -11.42
C GLY A 50 20.49 -0.77 -10.80
N GLU A 51 19.86 -0.33 -9.68
CA GLU A 51 18.88 -1.14 -8.97
C GLU A 51 17.72 -0.36 -8.38
N VAL A 52 16.67 -1.10 -7.97
CA VAL A 52 15.50 -0.56 -7.26
C VAL A 52 15.86 -0.31 -5.81
N ALA A 53 15.80 0.93 -5.34
CA ALA A 53 16.00 1.28 -3.93
C ALA A 53 14.72 1.12 -3.08
N GLY A 54 13.56 1.28 -3.69
CA GLY A 54 12.25 1.16 -3.06
C GLY A 54 11.11 1.33 -4.04
N ALA A 55 9.89 1.04 -3.63
CA ALA A 55 8.70 1.27 -4.45
C ALA A 55 7.44 1.47 -3.62
N TYR A 56 6.43 2.09 -4.26
CA TYR A 56 5.03 2.14 -3.82
C TYR A 56 4.14 1.61 -4.94
N ARG A 57 3.04 0.99 -4.54
CA ARG A 57 1.93 0.67 -5.43
C ARG A 57 0.82 1.69 -5.21
N ILE A 58 0.25 2.25 -6.28
CA ILE A 58 -0.77 3.29 -6.24
C ILE A 58 -1.83 3.03 -7.31
N ALA A 59 -3.09 3.35 -7.02
CA ALA A 59 -4.18 3.27 -7.98
C ALA A 59 -5.05 4.51 -7.94
N ASP A 60 -5.43 5.01 -9.12
CA ASP A 60 -6.58 5.92 -9.27
C ASP A 60 -7.85 5.12 -9.06
N CYS A 61 -8.55 5.39 -7.94
CA CYS A 61 -9.73 4.62 -7.57
C CYS A 61 -10.91 4.84 -8.54
N ALA A 62 -11.06 6.03 -9.13
CA ALA A 62 -12.09 6.25 -10.14
C ALA A 62 -11.92 5.31 -11.33
N ARG A 63 -10.70 5.21 -11.84
CA ARG A 63 -10.35 4.28 -12.93
C ARG A 63 -10.63 2.84 -12.55
N VAL A 64 -10.15 2.41 -11.38
CA VAL A 64 -10.33 1.03 -10.91
C VAL A 64 -11.79 0.68 -10.73
N LEU A 65 -12.59 1.58 -10.11
CA LEU A 65 -14.02 1.38 -9.93
C LEU A 65 -14.77 1.27 -11.26
N ALA A 66 -14.43 2.11 -12.23
CA ALA A 66 -15.05 2.09 -13.56
C ALA A 66 -14.73 0.81 -14.36
N GLU A 67 -13.49 0.32 -14.27
CA GLU A 67 -13.01 -0.82 -15.06
C GLU A 67 -13.30 -2.18 -14.41
N ARG A 68 -13.32 -2.25 -13.06
CA ARG A 68 -13.29 -3.51 -12.30
C ARG A 68 -14.28 -3.56 -11.14
N GLY A 69 -14.98 -2.46 -10.86
CA GLY A 69 -15.83 -2.35 -9.67
C GLY A 69 -15.03 -2.31 -8.36
N PRO A 70 -15.74 -2.33 -7.22
CA PRO A 70 -15.12 -2.25 -5.89
C PRO A 70 -14.10 -3.37 -5.60
N ASP A 71 -14.30 -4.56 -6.13
CA ASP A 71 -13.40 -5.72 -5.93
C ASP A 71 -12.04 -5.55 -6.63
N GLY A 72 -11.90 -4.54 -7.50
CA GLY A 72 -10.64 -4.11 -8.07
C GLY A 72 -9.73 -3.37 -7.08
N LEU A 73 -10.23 -2.98 -5.91
CA LEU A 73 -9.48 -2.29 -4.86
C LEU A 73 -8.88 -3.30 -3.87
N TYR A 74 -7.59 -3.13 -3.55
CA TYR A 74 -6.90 -4.02 -2.62
C TYR A 74 -7.52 -3.97 -1.22
N THR A 75 -7.89 -2.79 -0.72
CA THR A 75 -8.55 -2.64 0.60
C THR A 75 -9.82 -3.48 0.68
N ARG A 76 -10.55 -3.65 -0.43
CA ARG A 76 -11.75 -4.48 -0.49
C ARG A 76 -11.48 -5.96 -0.22
N SER A 77 -10.27 -6.43 -0.47
CA SER A 77 -9.87 -7.81 -0.12
C SER A 77 -9.68 -8.03 1.38
N LEU A 78 -9.54 -6.96 2.16
CA LEU A 78 -9.31 -7.00 3.60
C LEU A 78 -10.54 -6.58 4.40
N PHE A 79 -11.36 -5.68 3.82
CA PHE A 79 -12.49 -5.05 4.50
C PHE A 79 -13.75 -5.09 3.66
N GLU A 80 -14.87 -5.32 4.31
CA GLU A 80 -16.18 -4.95 3.79
C GLU A 80 -16.31 -3.43 3.89
N LEU A 81 -16.48 -2.76 2.75
CA LEU A 81 -16.62 -1.32 2.67
C LEU A 81 -18.10 -0.96 2.51
N ASP A 82 -18.61 -0.08 3.38
CA ASP A 82 -19.97 0.45 3.27
C ASP A 82 -20.10 1.35 2.03
N GLY A 83 -21.24 1.29 1.35
CA GLY A 83 -21.51 2.08 0.16
C GLY A 83 -21.40 3.60 0.37
N ARG A 84 -21.55 4.09 1.60
CA ARG A 84 -21.34 5.50 1.97
C ARG A 84 -19.91 5.99 1.74
N LEU A 85 -18.93 5.07 1.68
CA LEU A 85 -17.53 5.41 1.37
C LEU A 85 -17.27 5.59 -0.12
N LEU A 86 -18.10 5.03 -1.00
CA LEU A 86 -17.85 5.03 -2.45
C LEU A 86 -17.56 6.42 -3.03
N PRO A 87 -18.32 7.49 -2.70
CA PRO A 87 -18.02 8.82 -3.23
C PRO A 87 -16.66 9.37 -2.80
N ALA A 88 -16.22 9.05 -1.58
CA ALA A 88 -14.88 9.44 -1.08
C ALA A 88 -13.78 8.61 -1.72
N ILE A 89 -14.01 7.31 -1.90
CA ILE A 89 -13.07 6.40 -2.55
C ILE A 89 -12.90 6.78 -4.01
N GLU A 90 -13.98 7.07 -4.73
CA GLU A 90 -13.94 7.41 -6.15
C GLU A 90 -13.01 8.60 -6.47
N CYS A 91 -12.95 9.60 -5.60
CA CYS A 91 -12.06 10.75 -5.76
C CYS A 91 -10.67 10.57 -5.12
N SER A 92 -10.32 9.36 -4.70
CA SER A 92 -9.08 9.04 -3.98
C SER A 92 -8.08 8.24 -4.79
N ALA A 93 -6.86 8.12 -4.25
CA ALA A 93 -5.92 7.09 -4.68
C ALA A 93 -5.62 6.12 -3.53
N GLU A 94 -5.61 4.82 -3.85
CA GLU A 94 -5.22 3.78 -2.93
C GLU A 94 -3.72 3.52 -3.01
N LEU A 95 -3.05 3.59 -1.85
CA LEU A 95 -1.63 3.31 -1.68
C LEU A 95 -1.42 1.99 -0.97
N GLY A 96 -0.37 1.27 -1.37
CA GLY A 96 0.00 0.04 -0.67
C GLY A 96 1.35 -0.50 -1.10
N ARG A 97 1.71 -1.62 -0.50
CA ARG A 97 2.94 -2.37 -0.83
C ARG A 97 4.20 -1.49 -0.86
N SER A 98 4.29 -0.52 0.06
CA SER A 98 5.46 0.34 0.18
C SER A 98 6.64 -0.38 0.79
N PHE A 99 7.81 -0.22 0.21
CA PHE A 99 9.05 -0.71 0.81
C PHE A 99 10.24 0.16 0.42
N VAL A 100 11.25 0.12 1.27
CA VAL A 100 12.61 0.62 1.01
C VAL A 100 13.57 -0.51 1.36
N GLN A 101 14.49 -0.87 0.45
CA GLN A 101 15.49 -1.89 0.73
C GLN A 101 16.29 -1.55 1.99
N PRO A 102 16.71 -2.55 2.81
CA PRO A 102 17.43 -2.30 4.06
C PRO A 102 18.63 -1.39 3.92
N ARG A 103 19.42 -1.52 2.83
CA ARG A 103 20.61 -0.71 2.59
C ARG A 103 20.32 0.77 2.31
N TYR A 104 19.08 1.09 1.91
CA TYR A 104 18.62 2.47 1.65
C TYR A 104 17.80 3.05 2.81
N ARG A 105 17.58 2.27 3.87
CA ARG A 105 16.98 2.78 5.12
C ARG A 105 17.93 3.82 5.73
N ASN A 106 17.40 4.74 6.50
CA ASN A 106 18.17 5.87 7.07
C ASN A 106 18.78 6.84 6.04
N THR A 107 18.32 6.79 4.80
CA THR A 107 18.59 7.78 3.76
C THR A 107 17.33 8.59 3.47
N ARG A 108 17.38 9.46 2.45
CA ARG A 108 16.20 10.22 1.99
C ARG A 108 15.28 9.43 1.07
N SER A 109 15.39 8.11 1.03
CA SER A 109 14.62 7.26 0.10
C SER A 109 13.12 7.39 0.28
N LEU A 110 12.64 7.51 1.52
CA LEU A 110 11.23 7.73 1.79
C LEU A 110 10.75 9.08 1.26
N ASP A 111 11.56 10.14 1.44
CA ASP A 111 11.24 11.48 0.91
C ASP A 111 11.13 11.46 -0.61
N TRP A 112 12.06 10.76 -1.29
CA TRP A 112 12.03 10.61 -2.75
C TRP A 112 10.81 9.83 -3.24
N LEU A 113 10.40 8.79 -2.52
CA LEU A 113 9.17 8.06 -2.83
C LEU A 113 7.92 8.96 -2.67
N TRP A 114 7.88 9.78 -1.62
CA TRP A 114 6.79 10.76 -1.45
C TRP A 114 6.78 11.83 -2.54
N GLN A 115 7.95 12.28 -3.02
CA GLN A 115 8.02 13.14 -4.19
C GLN A 115 7.49 12.44 -5.45
N GLY A 116 7.75 11.15 -5.59
CA GLY A 116 7.17 10.32 -6.65
C GLY A 116 5.64 10.28 -6.60
N ILE A 117 5.05 10.13 -5.40
CA ILE A 117 3.60 10.24 -5.18
C ILE A 117 3.11 11.64 -5.59
N GLY A 118 3.82 12.69 -5.19
CA GLY A 118 3.50 14.07 -5.58
C GLY A 118 3.54 14.29 -7.09
N ALA A 119 4.52 13.70 -7.78
CA ALA A 119 4.59 13.74 -9.24
C ALA A 119 3.42 13.01 -9.91
N TRP A 120 3.04 11.84 -9.36
CA TRP A 120 1.87 11.08 -9.82
C TRP A 120 0.57 11.89 -9.63
N LEU A 121 0.38 12.54 -8.47
CA LEU A 121 -0.78 13.39 -8.19
C LEU A 121 -0.89 14.59 -9.14
N ARG A 122 0.22 15.14 -9.60
CA ARG A 122 0.21 16.26 -10.57
C ARG A 122 -0.43 15.88 -11.89
N VAL A 123 -0.35 14.63 -12.31
CA VAL A 123 -0.99 14.13 -13.55
C VAL A 123 -2.35 13.49 -13.30
N HIS A 124 -2.77 13.41 -12.02
CA HIS A 124 -4.08 12.95 -11.59
C HIS A 124 -4.77 14.01 -10.71
N PRO A 125 -5.08 15.20 -11.26
CA PRO A 125 -5.56 16.35 -10.48
C PRO A 125 -6.96 16.15 -9.85
N GLN A 126 -7.70 15.12 -10.28
CA GLN A 126 -8.99 14.72 -9.73
C GLN A 126 -8.84 14.04 -8.36
N VAL A 127 -7.69 13.43 -8.08
CA VAL A 127 -7.43 12.74 -6.81
C VAL A 127 -7.29 13.75 -5.68
N ARG A 128 -8.01 13.54 -4.59
CA ARG A 128 -8.00 14.39 -3.39
C ARG A 128 -7.39 13.67 -2.17
N PRO A 129 -8.06 12.66 -1.56
CA PRO A 129 -7.46 11.91 -0.47
C PRO A 129 -6.56 10.79 -0.98
N LEU A 130 -5.57 10.47 -0.16
CA LEU A 130 -4.81 9.23 -0.26
C LEU A 130 -5.24 8.32 0.88
N TYR A 131 -5.44 7.04 0.61
CA TYR A 131 -5.74 6.06 1.64
C TYR A 131 -5.08 4.72 1.34
N GLY A 132 -5.11 3.83 2.31
CA GLY A 132 -4.63 2.47 2.16
C GLY A 132 -4.54 1.74 3.49
N PRO A 133 -4.55 0.42 3.49
CA PRO A 133 -4.36 -0.36 4.70
C PRO A 133 -2.93 -0.22 5.21
N VAL A 134 -2.80 -0.03 6.52
CA VAL A 134 -1.51 0.02 7.22
C VAL A 134 -1.41 -1.21 8.11
N SER A 135 -0.32 -1.95 7.99
CA SER A 135 -0.01 -3.06 8.89
C SER A 135 0.75 -2.58 10.13
N ILE A 136 0.49 -3.24 11.26
CA ILE A 136 1.26 -3.09 12.49
C ILE A 136 2.05 -4.38 12.67
N SER A 137 3.39 -4.27 12.74
CA SER A 137 4.26 -5.44 12.83
C SER A 137 3.87 -6.35 13.99
N ALA A 138 3.76 -7.66 13.71
CA ALA A 138 3.51 -8.67 14.72
C ALA A 138 4.69 -8.88 15.69
N GLU A 139 5.89 -8.36 15.35
CA GLU A 139 7.07 -8.37 16.21
C GLU A 139 6.94 -7.40 17.40
N LEU A 140 6.07 -6.39 17.28
CA LEU A 140 5.79 -5.50 18.41
C LEU A 140 5.04 -6.27 19.51
N PRO A 141 5.38 -6.03 20.80
CA PRO A 141 4.62 -6.58 21.92
C PRO A 141 3.13 -6.25 21.80
N LEU A 142 2.27 -7.17 22.23
CA LEU A 142 0.81 -7.00 22.15
C LEU A 142 0.36 -5.66 22.76
N VAL A 143 0.89 -5.29 23.91
CA VAL A 143 0.56 -4.03 24.60
C VAL A 143 0.89 -2.81 23.70
N ALA A 144 2.02 -2.82 22.99
CA ALA A 144 2.38 -1.73 22.11
C ALA A 144 1.42 -1.64 20.91
N ARG A 145 1.01 -2.77 20.35
CA ARG A 145 0.02 -2.82 19.25
C ARG A 145 -1.34 -2.30 19.72
N GLU A 146 -1.79 -2.71 20.91
CA GLU A 146 -3.03 -2.21 21.52
C GLU A 146 -2.99 -0.71 21.79
N GLN A 147 -1.86 -0.19 22.26
CA GLN A 147 -1.68 1.26 22.47
C GLN A 147 -1.74 2.04 21.16
N ILE A 148 -1.11 1.54 20.09
CA ILE A 148 -1.18 2.17 18.75
C ILE A 148 -2.63 2.17 18.27
N VAL A 149 -3.32 1.03 18.29
CA VAL A 149 -4.72 0.93 17.85
C VAL A 149 -5.61 1.85 18.70
N GLY A 150 -5.48 1.80 20.03
CA GLY A 150 -6.28 2.63 20.95
C GLY A 150 -6.03 4.12 20.75
N TYR A 151 -4.81 4.53 20.46
CA TYR A 151 -4.48 5.94 20.14
C TYR A 151 -5.19 6.40 18.87
N TYR A 152 -5.05 5.65 17.78
CA TYR A 152 -5.70 6.01 16.52
C TYR A 152 -7.22 5.96 16.62
N ASP A 153 -7.78 4.96 17.29
CA ASP A 153 -9.22 4.86 17.51
C ASP A 153 -9.77 6.06 18.30
N ARG A 154 -9.07 6.48 19.33
CA ARG A 154 -9.49 7.60 20.19
C ARG A 154 -9.42 8.96 19.51
N TYR A 155 -8.37 9.22 18.73
CA TYR A 155 -8.10 10.57 18.21
C TYR A 155 -8.43 10.74 16.73
N PHE A 156 -8.50 9.64 15.97
CA PHE A 156 -8.69 9.64 14.52
C PHE A 156 -9.77 8.62 14.09
N GLY A 157 -10.36 7.90 15.02
CA GLY A 157 -11.39 6.91 14.74
C GLY A 157 -12.62 7.55 14.13
N GLY A 158 -13.11 6.95 13.05
CA GLY A 158 -14.37 7.29 12.40
C GLY A 158 -15.48 6.29 12.76
N ASP A 159 -16.55 6.33 11.98
CA ASP A 159 -17.62 5.33 12.08
C ASP A 159 -17.07 3.95 11.69
N ARG A 160 -17.00 3.06 12.67
CA ARG A 160 -16.47 1.69 12.51
C ARG A 160 -17.29 0.83 11.55
N ASP A 161 -18.53 1.24 11.27
CA ASP A 161 -19.40 0.55 10.33
C ASP A 161 -19.06 0.84 8.87
N LEU A 162 -18.24 1.87 8.61
CA LEU A 162 -17.84 2.23 7.26
C LEU A 162 -16.86 1.22 6.63
N ALA A 163 -16.02 0.59 7.43
CA ALA A 163 -15.06 -0.43 6.97
C ALA A 163 -14.93 -1.53 8.02
N ARG A 164 -15.46 -2.69 7.72
CA ARG A 164 -15.44 -3.85 8.63
C ARG A 164 -14.41 -4.87 8.15
N PRO A 165 -13.41 -5.24 8.98
CA PRO A 165 -12.42 -6.23 8.57
C PRO A 165 -13.07 -7.61 8.44
N TYR A 166 -12.72 -8.35 7.39
CA TYR A 166 -13.16 -9.76 7.25
C TYR A 166 -12.55 -10.64 8.34
N HIS A 167 -11.34 -10.31 8.77
CA HIS A 167 -10.62 -11.01 9.84
C HIS A 167 -10.28 -10.01 10.96
N PRO A 168 -11.23 -9.75 11.89
CA PRO A 168 -10.98 -8.82 12.98
C PRO A 168 -9.87 -9.33 13.88
N PHE A 169 -9.00 -8.42 14.31
CA PHE A 169 -7.97 -8.74 15.29
C PHE A 169 -8.65 -9.13 16.61
N ARG A 170 -8.23 -10.25 17.17
CA ARG A 170 -8.68 -10.71 18.49
C ARG A 170 -7.57 -10.41 19.50
N TYR A 171 -7.92 -9.64 20.51
CA TYR A 171 -7.07 -9.34 21.65
C TYR A 171 -6.98 -10.51 22.61
#